data_324fe2d0c88d72e45081231147b79a8a
#
_entry.id   324fe2d0c88d72e45081231147b79a8a
#
_cell.length_a   1.000
_cell.length_b   1.000
_cell.length_c   1.000
_cell.angle_alpha   90.00
_cell.angle_beta   90.00
_cell.angle_gamma   90.00
#
_symmetry.space_group_name_H-M   'P 1'
#
loop_
_entity.id
_entity.type
_entity.pdbx_description
1 polymer ?
#
loop_
_entity_poly.entity_id
_entity_poly.type
_entity_poly.pdbx_seq_one_letter_code
_entity_poly.pdbx_strand_id
1 'polypeptide(L)'
;MPITITDPSEAASEIARRVERHNRIVFFGGAGVSTASGIPDFRSVDGLYHQKFAYPPETMLSHDFFETHTAEFYEFYRTKMIALGAKPNQAHLKLAELERAGKLTAVVTQNIDGLHQAAGSKNVLELHGSVHRNICQRCGHVYSAEWIMAREHEDANGVPVCPECGGPIKPDVVLYGEGLDNQVVSDAILAIREADMLIVGGTSLVVYPAAGLIDYFLGQELVVVNRDPIPVSSRASVIVQADIARAFDF
;
A
#
# COMPACT_ATOMS: atom_id res chain seq x y z
N MET A 1 22.33 -16.93 -9.73
CA MET A 1 21.25 -17.17 -8.75
C MET A 1 21.20 -15.98 -7.80
N PRO A 2 20.04 -15.54 -7.35
CA PRO A 2 19.94 -14.47 -6.37
C PRO A 2 20.64 -14.85 -5.05
N ILE A 3 21.18 -13.85 -4.38
CA ILE A 3 21.67 -14.02 -3.00
C ILE A 3 20.43 -14.01 -2.09
N THR A 4 20.29 -15.01 -1.22
CA THR A 4 19.21 -15.06 -0.24
C THR A 4 19.76 -14.76 1.15
N ILE A 5 19.18 -13.78 1.84
CA ILE A 5 19.59 -13.32 3.17
C ILE A 5 18.38 -13.46 4.10
N THR A 6 18.61 -14.05 5.28
CA THR A 6 17.57 -14.23 6.31
C THR A 6 17.86 -13.46 7.59
N ASP A 7 19.14 -13.07 7.83
CA ASP A 7 19.52 -12.24 8.97
C ASP A 7 19.19 -10.77 8.69
N PRO A 8 18.40 -10.09 9.54
CA PRO A 8 18.00 -8.70 9.32
C PRO A 8 19.16 -7.70 9.29
N SER A 9 20.22 -7.93 10.08
CA SER A 9 21.37 -7.02 10.14
C SER A 9 22.25 -7.14 8.89
N GLU A 10 22.43 -8.38 8.40
CA GLU A 10 23.09 -8.63 7.12
C GLU A 10 22.25 -8.03 5.97
N ALA A 11 20.93 -8.17 6.02
CA ALA A 11 20.02 -7.59 5.06
C ALA A 11 20.11 -6.06 5.01
N ALA A 12 20.08 -5.39 6.16
CA ALA A 12 20.22 -3.94 6.27
C ALA A 12 21.54 -3.47 5.65
N SER A 13 22.64 -4.14 5.98
CA SER A 13 23.98 -3.83 5.44
C SER A 13 24.06 -4.01 3.93
N GLU A 14 23.45 -5.07 3.40
CA GLU A 14 23.46 -5.36 1.96
C GLU A 14 22.58 -4.38 1.18
N ILE A 15 21.38 -4.05 1.71
CA ILE A 15 20.50 -3.04 1.09
C ILE A 15 21.20 -1.68 1.09
N ALA A 16 21.79 -1.25 2.21
CA ALA A 16 22.54 0.01 2.31
C ALA A 16 23.62 0.10 1.22
N ARG A 17 24.46 -0.94 1.12
CA ARG A 17 25.55 -1.03 0.13
C ARG A 17 25.03 -0.90 -1.32
N ARG A 18 23.85 -1.42 -1.63
CA ARG A 18 23.23 -1.30 -2.95
C ARG A 18 22.66 0.08 -3.18
N VAL A 19 21.94 0.63 -2.21
CA VAL A 19 21.40 1.99 -2.23
C VAL A 19 22.49 3.03 -2.49
N GLU A 20 23.69 2.89 -1.90
CA GLU A 20 24.82 3.80 -2.15
C GLU A 20 25.21 3.90 -3.62
N ARG A 21 25.08 2.80 -4.37
CA ARG A 21 25.50 2.67 -5.77
C ARG A 21 24.47 3.12 -6.80
N HIS A 22 23.22 3.38 -6.35
CA HIS A 22 22.09 3.71 -7.21
C HIS A 22 21.55 5.10 -6.87
N ASN A 23 20.94 5.77 -7.85
CA ASN A 23 20.44 7.14 -7.71
C ASN A 23 19.03 7.36 -8.26
N ARG A 24 18.42 6.34 -8.84
CA ARG A 24 17.03 6.35 -9.30
C ARG A 24 16.34 5.09 -8.77
N ILE A 25 16.20 5.04 -7.46
CA ILE A 25 15.58 3.91 -6.76
C ILE A 25 14.07 4.09 -6.75
N VAL A 26 13.33 3.04 -7.08
CA VAL A 26 11.89 2.98 -6.86
C VAL A 26 11.60 1.88 -5.85
N PHE A 27 10.71 2.18 -4.90
CA PHE A 27 10.17 1.20 -3.98
C PHE A 27 8.76 0.80 -4.41
N PHE A 28 8.48 -0.51 -4.53
CA PHE A 28 7.17 -1.06 -4.78
C PHE A 28 6.71 -1.87 -3.55
N GLY A 29 5.65 -1.41 -2.89
CA GLY A 29 5.21 -1.94 -1.60
C GLY A 29 3.76 -2.40 -1.53
N GLY A 30 3.49 -3.28 -0.55
CA GLY A 30 2.15 -3.75 -0.19
C GLY A 30 1.95 -3.79 1.32
N ALA A 31 0.85 -4.42 1.77
CA ALA A 31 0.38 -4.37 3.16
C ALA A 31 1.40 -4.86 4.21
N GLY A 32 2.31 -5.75 3.83
CA GLY A 32 3.40 -6.19 4.70
C GLY A 32 4.37 -5.09 5.13
N VAL A 33 4.40 -3.94 4.43
CA VAL A 33 5.19 -2.77 4.87
C VAL A 33 4.64 -2.17 6.16
N SER A 34 3.33 -2.25 6.37
CA SER A 34 2.64 -1.61 7.49
C SER A 34 2.37 -2.53 8.68
N THR A 35 2.77 -3.81 8.63
CA THR A 35 2.54 -4.75 9.73
C THR A 35 3.27 -4.34 11.02
N ALA A 36 4.50 -3.83 10.90
CA ALA A 36 5.25 -3.28 12.04
C ALA A 36 4.66 -1.96 12.59
N SER A 37 3.70 -1.36 11.89
CA SER A 37 2.90 -0.21 12.33
C SER A 37 1.59 -0.60 13.02
N GLY A 38 1.32 -1.91 13.18
CA GLY A 38 0.11 -2.45 13.79
C GLY A 38 -1.07 -2.60 12.83
N ILE A 39 -0.87 -2.41 11.52
CA ILE A 39 -1.90 -2.65 10.50
C ILE A 39 -1.70 -4.09 9.98
N PRO A 40 -2.67 -5.00 10.19
CA PRO A 40 -2.56 -6.37 9.68
C PRO A 40 -2.54 -6.37 8.15
N ASP A 41 -1.75 -7.25 7.56
CA ASP A 41 -1.85 -7.52 6.14
C ASP A 41 -3.08 -8.40 5.83
N PHE A 42 -3.29 -8.73 4.55
CA PHE A 42 -4.46 -9.51 4.14
C PHE A 42 -4.27 -11.03 4.27
N ARG A 43 -3.06 -11.56 4.05
CA ARG A 43 -2.82 -12.97 3.74
C ARG A 43 -1.94 -13.73 4.72
N SER A 44 -1.17 -13.04 5.56
CA SER A 44 -0.37 -13.71 6.60
C SER A 44 -1.27 -14.46 7.60
N VAL A 45 -0.68 -15.25 8.47
CA VAL A 45 -1.41 -16.05 9.48
C VAL A 45 -2.34 -15.17 10.33
N ASP A 46 -1.90 -13.94 10.64
CA ASP A 46 -2.68 -12.95 11.40
C ASP A 46 -3.44 -11.97 10.50
N GLY A 47 -3.44 -12.20 9.20
CA GLY A 47 -4.03 -11.34 8.18
C GLY A 47 -5.56 -11.33 8.19
N LEU A 48 -6.13 -10.34 7.49
CA LEU A 48 -7.58 -10.15 7.45
C LEU A 48 -8.32 -11.37 6.90
N TYR A 49 -7.74 -12.11 5.95
CA TYR A 49 -8.40 -13.28 5.34
C TYR A 49 -8.51 -14.50 6.27
N HIS A 50 -7.76 -14.53 7.36
CA HIS A 50 -7.86 -15.57 8.39
C HIS A 50 -8.81 -15.20 9.54
N GLN A 51 -9.36 -13.99 9.56
CA GLN A 51 -10.36 -13.56 10.53
C GLN A 51 -11.77 -14.01 10.08
N LYS A 52 -12.66 -14.23 11.06
CA LYS A 52 -14.05 -14.63 10.78
C LYS A 52 -14.93 -13.40 10.59
N PHE A 53 -15.53 -13.28 9.42
CA PHE A 53 -16.52 -12.26 9.06
C PHE A 53 -17.79 -12.91 8.51
N ALA A 54 -18.86 -12.13 8.36
CA ALA A 54 -20.12 -12.60 7.75
C ALA A 54 -19.93 -12.97 6.27
N TYR A 55 -19.04 -12.27 5.58
CA TYR A 55 -18.64 -12.50 4.18
C TYR A 55 -17.13 -12.51 4.06
N PRO A 56 -16.55 -13.15 3.03
CA PRO A 56 -15.12 -13.05 2.77
C PRO A 56 -14.67 -11.57 2.60
N PRO A 57 -13.50 -11.17 3.11
CA PRO A 57 -13.02 -9.79 2.99
C PRO A 57 -12.97 -9.27 1.55
N GLU A 58 -12.62 -10.11 0.57
CA GLU A 58 -12.67 -9.73 -0.85
C GLU A 58 -14.08 -9.38 -1.32
N THR A 59 -15.09 -10.09 -0.83
CA THR A 59 -16.50 -9.76 -1.11
C THR A 59 -16.87 -8.43 -0.45
N MET A 60 -16.53 -8.26 0.83
CA MET A 60 -16.85 -7.03 1.58
C MET A 60 -16.15 -5.79 1.01
N LEU A 61 -15.02 -5.95 0.34
CA LEU A 61 -14.25 -4.88 -0.33
C LEU A 61 -14.51 -4.84 -1.84
N SER A 62 -15.62 -5.39 -2.33
CA SER A 62 -15.99 -5.29 -3.74
C SER A 62 -16.93 -4.11 -4.01
N HIS A 63 -16.91 -3.63 -5.26
CA HIS A 63 -17.82 -2.61 -5.74
C HIS A 63 -19.29 -3.03 -5.58
N ASP A 64 -19.63 -4.25 -5.98
CA ASP A 64 -20.99 -4.78 -5.88
C ASP A 64 -21.49 -4.84 -4.42
N PHE A 65 -20.61 -5.18 -3.47
CA PHE A 65 -20.98 -5.18 -2.05
C PHE A 65 -21.17 -3.76 -1.52
N PHE A 66 -20.33 -2.83 -1.93
CA PHE A 66 -20.51 -1.41 -1.60
C PHE A 66 -21.86 -0.88 -2.08
N GLU A 67 -22.28 -1.23 -3.29
CA GLU A 67 -23.56 -0.78 -3.86
C GLU A 67 -24.80 -1.45 -3.22
N THR A 68 -24.67 -2.72 -2.83
CA THR A 68 -25.82 -3.52 -2.36
C THR A 68 -25.91 -3.68 -0.85
N HIS A 69 -24.79 -3.54 -0.13
CA HIS A 69 -24.68 -3.73 1.33
C HIS A 69 -23.88 -2.57 1.95
N THR A 70 -24.23 -1.34 1.58
CA THR A 70 -23.46 -0.12 1.91
C THR A 70 -23.26 0.06 3.42
N ALA A 71 -24.25 -0.28 4.25
CA ALA A 71 -24.16 -0.18 5.72
C ALA A 71 -23.10 -1.15 6.28
N GLU A 72 -23.13 -2.41 5.86
CA GLU A 72 -22.18 -3.45 6.27
C GLU A 72 -20.78 -3.15 5.74
N PHE A 73 -20.68 -2.61 4.53
CA PHE A 73 -19.42 -2.13 3.98
C PHE A 73 -18.79 -1.06 4.87
N TYR A 74 -19.56 -0.03 5.29
CA TYR A 74 -19.04 1.03 6.13
C TYR A 74 -18.67 0.57 7.53
N GLU A 75 -19.40 -0.39 8.12
CA GLU A 75 -19.02 -0.96 9.41
C GLU A 75 -17.68 -1.72 9.30
N PHE A 76 -17.48 -2.50 8.24
CA PHE A 76 -16.21 -3.16 7.96
C PHE A 76 -15.09 -2.15 7.65
N TYR A 77 -15.35 -1.18 6.80
CA TYR A 77 -14.40 -0.16 6.39
C TYR A 77 -13.85 0.63 7.59
N ARG A 78 -14.74 1.09 8.48
CA ARG A 78 -14.34 1.81 9.69
C ARG A 78 -13.54 0.95 10.66
N THR A 79 -13.96 -0.28 10.86
CA THR A 79 -13.36 -1.17 11.88
C THR A 79 -12.08 -1.85 11.42
N LYS A 80 -11.88 -2.03 10.12
CA LYS A 80 -10.78 -2.84 9.56
C LYS A 80 -9.85 -2.11 8.61
N MET A 81 -10.35 -1.09 7.91
CA MET A 81 -9.56 -0.40 6.88
C MET A 81 -9.00 0.93 7.36
N ILE A 82 -9.67 1.63 8.27
CA ILE A 82 -9.22 2.91 8.83
C ILE A 82 -8.42 2.67 10.11
N ALA A 83 -7.16 3.08 10.14
CA ALA A 83 -6.26 2.92 11.28
C ALA A 83 -5.60 4.26 11.66
N LEU A 84 -6.40 5.23 12.12
CA LEU A 84 -5.94 6.62 12.42
C LEU A 84 -4.82 6.69 13.47
N GLY A 85 -4.70 5.69 14.35
CA GLY A 85 -3.67 5.64 15.39
C GLY A 85 -2.32 5.07 14.92
N ALA A 86 -2.26 4.49 13.72
CA ALA A 86 -1.04 3.90 13.20
C ALA A 86 0.03 4.97 12.92
N LYS A 87 1.29 4.61 13.15
CA LYS A 87 2.43 5.50 12.90
C LYS A 87 3.40 4.84 11.93
N PRO A 88 4.10 5.64 11.11
CA PRO A 88 5.16 5.12 10.27
C PRO A 88 6.18 4.30 11.06
N ASN A 89 6.59 3.17 10.53
CA ASN A 89 7.68 2.36 11.06
C ASN A 89 9.00 2.68 10.35
N GLN A 90 10.07 1.98 10.73
CA GLN A 90 11.43 2.21 10.22
C GLN A 90 11.52 2.14 8.69
N ALA A 91 10.78 1.23 8.03
CA ALA A 91 10.79 1.15 6.57
C ALA A 91 10.24 2.43 5.93
N HIS A 92 9.10 2.95 6.41
CA HIS A 92 8.53 4.21 5.91
C HIS A 92 9.50 5.39 6.13
N LEU A 93 10.08 5.49 7.34
CA LEU A 93 11.00 6.57 7.69
C LEU A 93 12.27 6.54 6.83
N LYS A 94 12.85 5.36 6.60
CA LYS A 94 14.03 5.20 5.74
C LYS A 94 13.73 5.55 4.29
N LEU A 95 12.58 5.12 3.74
CA LEU A 95 12.19 5.48 2.37
C LEU A 95 12.06 7.01 2.22
N ALA A 96 11.46 7.69 3.18
CA ALA A 96 11.38 9.15 3.17
C ALA A 96 12.76 9.82 3.32
N GLU A 97 13.68 9.22 4.09
CA GLU A 97 15.06 9.68 4.19
C GLU A 97 15.79 9.55 2.85
N LEU A 98 15.67 8.40 2.18
CA LEU A 98 16.28 8.15 0.87
C LEU A 98 15.74 9.10 -0.21
N GLU A 99 14.44 9.44 -0.16
CA GLU A 99 13.86 10.44 -1.06
C GLU A 99 14.46 11.82 -0.81
N ARG A 100 14.57 12.26 0.45
CA ARG A 100 15.22 13.53 0.81
C ARG A 100 16.70 13.59 0.39
N ALA A 101 17.37 12.45 0.43
CA ALA A 101 18.76 12.33 -0.03
C ALA A 101 18.89 12.28 -1.56
N GLY A 102 17.77 12.32 -2.32
CA GLY A 102 17.75 12.25 -3.77
C GLY A 102 18.10 10.87 -4.35
N LYS A 103 18.01 9.82 -3.54
CA LYS A 103 18.25 8.42 -3.93
C LYS A 103 16.98 7.72 -4.40
N LEU A 104 15.88 7.89 -3.67
CA LEU A 104 14.57 7.33 -4.00
C LEU A 104 13.77 8.33 -4.84
N THR A 105 13.29 7.90 -5.99
CA THR A 105 12.54 8.75 -6.93
C THR A 105 11.04 8.61 -6.78
N ALA A 106 10.55 7.45 -6.36
CA ALA A 106 9.13 7.23 -6.08
C ALA A 106 8.90 6.06 -5.12
N VAL A 107 7.82 6.15 -4.37
CA VAL A 107 7.17 5.03 -3.69
C VAL A 107 5.92 4.66 -4.49
N VAL A 108 5.88 3.46 -5.06
CA VAL A 108 4.67 2.86 -5.66
C VAL A 108 4.06 1.94 -4.63
N THR A 109 2.88 2.26 -4.15
CA THR A 109 2.27 1.51 -3.05
C THR A 109 0.88 0.97 -3.39
N GLN A 110 0.60 -0.25 -2.93
CA GLN A 110 -0.72 -0.84 -2.91
C GLN A 110 -1.50 -0.47 -1.63
N ASN A 111 -0.81 0.14 -0.64
CA ASN A 111 -1.41 0.51 0.63
C ASN A 111 -2.24 1.78 0.50
N ILE A 112 -3.30 1.83 1.32
CA ILE A 112 -4.26 2.94 1.39
C ILE A 112 -4.15 3.72 2.71
N ASP A 113 -3.16 3.38 3.56
CA ASP A 113 -3.04 3.84 4.95
C ASP A 113 -2.39 5.22 5.13
N GLY A 114 -1.76 5.77 4.08
CA GLY A 114 -1.11 7.08 4.11
C GLY A 114 0.21 7.14 4.92
N LEU A 115 0.75 6.00 5.37
CA LEU A 115 1.93 5.99 6.25
C LEU A 115 3.21 6.46 5.55
N HIS A 116 3.34 6.27 4.24
CA HIS A 116 4.47 6.83 3.48
C HIS A 116 4.47 8.36 3.51
N GLN A 117 3.31 8.98 3.29
CA GLN A 117 3.15 10.45 3.38
C GLN A 117 3.37 10.93 4.81
N ALA A 118 2.84 10.22 5.80
CA ALA A 118 3.03 10.53 7.22
C ALA A 118 4.51 10.44 7.65
N ALA A 119 5.33 9.59 7.02
CA ALA A 119 6.78 9.50 7.20
C ALA A 119 7.53 10.67 6.54
N GLY A 120 6.89 11.39 5.62
CA GLY A 120 7.47 12.52 4.90
C GLY A 120 7.83 12.28 3.44
N SER A 121 7.51 11.10 2.86
CA SER A 121 7.62 10.85 1.43
C SER A 121 6.70 11.79 0.64
N LYS A 122 7.18 12.32 -0.47
CA LYS A 122 6.48 13.29 -1.32
C LYS A 122 5.93 12.68 -2.60
N ASN A 123 6.73 11.85 -3.26
CA ASN A 123 6.33 11.18 -4.49
C ASN A 123 5.82 9.76 -4.17
N VAL A 124 4.55 9.69 -3.75
CA VAL A 124 3.86 8.45 -3.41
C VAL A 124 2.75 8.19 -4.41
N LEU A 125 2.88 7.12 -5.19
CA LEU A 125 1.94 6.68 -6.20
C LEU A 125 1.03 5.59 -5.59
N GLU A 126 -0.16 6.01 -5.15
CA GLU A 126 -1.14 5.18 -4.44
C GLU A 126 -2.00 4.40 -5.44
N LEU A 127 -1.59 3.19 -5.84
CA LEU A 127 -2.27 2.37 -6.84
C LEU A 127 -3.73 2.03 -6.48
N HIS A 128 -4.02 1.93 -5.19
CA HIS A 128 -5.36 1.57 -4.69
C HIS A 128 -6.05 2.73 -3.96
N GLY A 129 -5.57 3.96 -4.16
CA GLY A 129 -6.14 5.16 -3.52
C GLY A 129 -5.79 5.29 -2.04
N SER A 130 -6.66 5.94 -1.25
CA SER A 130 -6.38 6.26 0.16
C SER A 130 -7.66 6.31 1.01
N VAL A 131 -7.59 5.80 2.24
CA VAL A 131 -8.66 5.95 3.24
C VAL A 131 -8.84 7.41 3.69
N HIS A 132 -7.84 8.25 3.48
CA HIS A 132 -7.87 9.67 3.88
C HIS A 132 -8.68 10.55 2.93
N ARG A 133 -9.14 10.01 1.81
CA ARG A 133 -10.03 10.70 0.85
C ARG A 133 -11.31 9.91 0.69
N ASN A 134 -12.44 10.56 0.97
CA ASN A 134 -13.78 9.96 0.82
C ASN A 134 -14.63 10.96 0.05
N ILE A 135 -15.13 10.59 -1.12
CA ILE A 135 -15.62 11.52 -2.13
C ILE A 135 -17.13 11.40 -2.29
N CYS A 136 -17.83 12.52 -2.15
CA CYS A 136 -19.25 12.57 -2.49
C CYS A 136 -19.43 12.31 -3.99
N GLN A 137 -20.20 11.29 -4.32
CA GLN A 137 -20.44 10.85 -5.70
C GLN A 137 -21.35 11.81 -6.49
N ARG A 138 -21.96 12.80 -5.81
CA ARG A 138 -22.84 13.79 -6.44
C ARG A 138 -22.18 15.14 -6.67
N CYS A 139 -21.49 15.70 -5.66
CA CYS A 139 -20.91 17.05 -5.74
C CYS A 139 -19.38 17.06 -5.73
N GLY A 140 -18.71 15.92 -5.57
CA GLY A 140 -17.25 15.82 -5.56
C GLY A 140 -16.57 16.34 -4.29
N HIS A 141 -17.33 16.74 -3.26
CA HIS A 141 -16.72 17.18 -1.98
C HIS A 141 -15.95 16.04 -1.34
N VAL A 142 -14.75 16.34 -0.80
CA VAL A 142 -13.84 15.36 -0.22
C VAL A 142 -13.87 15.45 1.30
N TYR A 143 -14.04 14.31 1.96
CA TYR A 143 -14.07 14.15 3.40
C TYR A 143 -12.88 13.31 3.89
N SER A 144 -12.35 13.64 5.08
CA SER A 144 -11.25 12.89 5.67
C SER A 144 -11.69 11.56 6.30
N ALA A 145 -10.72 10.71 6.64
CA ALA A 145 -11.00 9.49 7.39
C ALA A 145 -11.57 9.77 8.79
N GLU A 146 -11.08 10.84 9.46
CA GLU A 146 -11.60 11.29 10.77
C GLU A 146 -13.08 11.65 10.68
N TRP A 147 -13.47 12.33 9.60
CA TRP A 147 -14.87 12.70 9.36
C TRP A 147 -15.75 11.44 9.22
N ILE A 148 -15.29 10.43 8.49
CA ILE A 148 -15.99 9.13 8.35
C ILE A 148 -16.10 8.43 9.71
N MET A 149 -15.06 8.49 10.54
CA MET A 149 -15.02 7.86 11.85
C MET A 149 -15.88 8.56 12.89
N ALA A 150 -16.14 9.88 12.74
CA ALA A 150 -16.93 10.68 13.69
C ALA A 150 -18.42 10.31 13.72
N ARG A 151 -18.93 9.70 12.66
CA ARG A 151 -20.35 9.22 12.54
C ARG A 151 -21.41 10.33 12.72
N GLU A 152 -21.03 11.60 12.58
CA GLU A 152 -21.94 12.74 12.80
C GLU A 152 -22.92 12.98 11.64
N HIS A 153 -22.62 12.42 10.46
CA HIS A 153 -23.34 12.63 9.21
C HIS A 153 -23.77 11.32 8.58
N GLU A 154 -24.35 10.43 9.37
CA GLU A 154 -24.87 9.14 8.93
C GLU A 154 -26.39 9.21 8.75
N ASP A 155 -26.91 8.40 7.82
CA ASP A 155 -28.33 8.12 7.74
C ASP A 155 -28.76 7.14 8.85
N ALA A 156 -30.04 6.76 8.86
CA ALA A 156 -30.58 5.82 9.86
C ALA A 156 -29.96 4.42 9.82
N ASN A 157 -29.23 4.09 8.76
CA ASN A 157 -28.55 2.79 8.57
C ASN A 157 -27.04 2.87 8.87
N GLY A 158 -26.52 4.02 9.31
CA GLY A 158 -25.11 4.22 9.58
C GLY A 158 -24.24 4.46 8.34
N VAL A 159 -24.86 4.86 7.22
CA VAL A 159 -24.16 5.19 5.96
C VAL A 159 -23.85 6.68 5.93
N PRO A 160 -22.59 7.09 5.65
CA PRO A 160 -22.23 8.50 5.54
C PRO A 160 -22.96 9.20 4.40
N VAL A 161 -23.53 10.35 4.68
CA VAL A 161 -24.25 11.19 3.71
C VAL A 161 -23.62 12.57 3.64
N CYS A 162 -23.41 13.07 2.44
CA CYS A 162 -22.84 14.40 2.21
C CYS A 162 -23.74 15.50 2.77
N PRO A 163 -23.30 16.32 3.76
CA PRO A 163 -24.12 17.40 4.32
C PRO A 163 -24.40 18.52 3.32
N GLU A 164 -23.56 18.70 2.30
CA GLU A 164 -23.70 19.75 1.28
C GLU A 164 -24.82 19.46 0.28
N CYS A 165 -25.02 18.18 -0.10
CA CYS A 165 -25.95 17.87 -1.18
C CYS A 165 -26.82 16.62 -0.94
N GLY A 166 -26.65 15.93 0.19
CA GLY A 166 -27.35 14.66 0.48
C GLY A 166 -26.93 13.49 -0.40
N GLY A 167 -25.80 13.59 -1.13
CA GLY A 167 -25.31 12.54 -2.00
C GLY A 167 -24.56 11.44 -1.24
N PRO A 168 -24.46 10.21 -1.81
CA PRO A 168 -23.67 9.13 -1.23
C PRO A 168 -22.19 9.48 -1.26
N ILE A 169 -21.45 9.05 -0.24
CA ILE A 169 -20.01 9.18 -0.17
C ILE A 169 -19.39 7.81 -0.48
N LYS A 170 -18.30 7.80 -1.25
CA LYS A 170 -17.50 6.60 -1.50
C LYS A 170 -16.04 6.87 -1.09
N PRO A 171 -15.39 5.92 -0.38
CA PRO A 171 -13.95 6.01 -0.19
C PRO A 171 -13.21 6.08 -1.53
N ASP A 172 -12.19 6.92 -1.62
CA ASP A 172 -11.24 6.93 -2.75
C ASP A 172 -10.27 5.75 -2.62
N VAL A 173 -10.84 4.56 -2.54
CA VAL A 173 -10.16 3.27 -2.47
C VAL A 173 -10.66 2.43 -3.62
N VAL A 174 -9.73 1.81 -4.36
CA VAL A 174 -10.06 0.90 -5.45
C VAL A 174 -10.59 -0.41 -4.86
N LEU A 175 -11.86 -0.67 -5.08
CA LEU A 175 -12.54 -1.89 -4.64
C LEU A 175 -12.35 -3.02 -5.67
N TYR A 176 -12.51 -4.26 -5.25
CA TYR A 176 -12.53 -5.39 -6.19
C TYR A 176 -13.65 -5.18 -7.21
N GLY A 177 -13.31 -5.34 -8.50
CA GLY A 177 -14.18 -5.03 -9.63
C GLY A 177 -14.00 -3.63 -10.21
N GLU A 178 -13.26 -2.73 -9.55
CA GLU A 178 -12.91 -1.41 -10.05
C GLU A 178 -11.55 -1.40 -10.77
N GLY A 179 -11.37 -0.46 -11.69
CA GLY A 179 -10.10 -0.20 -12.36
C GLY A 179 -9.19 0.70 -11.52
N LEU A 180 -7.88 0.55 -11.68
CA LEU A 180 -6.90 1.50 -11.14
C LEU A 180 -7.01 2.84 -11.88
N ASP A 181 -6.57 3.92 -11.22
CA ASP A 181 -6.43 5.23 -11.87
C ASP A 181 -5.36 5.18 -12.97
N ASN A 182 -5.75 5.54 -14.19
CA ASN A 182 -4.88 5.46 -15.36
C ASN A 182 -3.65 6.37 -15.27
N GLN A 183 -3.78 7.54 -14.63
CA GLN A 183 -2.65 8.46 -14.46
C GLN A 183 -1.65 7.90 -13.46
N VAL A 184 -2.13 7.40 -12.31
CA VAL A 184 -1.27 6.77 -11.29
C VAL A 184 -0.54 5.55 -11.86
N VAL A 185 -1.24 4.72 -12.65
CA VAL A 185 -0.63 3.56 -13.33
C VAL A 185 0.44 3.99 -14.32
N SER A 186 0.17 5.02 -15.14
CA SER A 186 1.14 5.53 -16.12
C SER A 186 2.39 6.11 -15.45
N ASP A 187 2.20 6.87 -14.38
CA ASP A 187 3.30 7.46 -13.60
C ASP A 187 4.13 6.36 -12.90
N ALA A 188 3.47 5.32 -12.36
CA ALA A 188 4.14 4.18 -11.76
C ALA A 188 4.97 3.38 -12.79
N ILE A 189 4.41 3.12 -13.97
CA ILE A 189 5.14 2.46 -15.06
C ILE A 189 6.36 3.28 -15.47
N LEU A 190 6.21 4.60 -15.63
CA LEU A 190 7.30 5.48 -15.99
C LEU A 190 8.41 5.46 -14.94
N ALA A 191 8.04 5.64 -13.66
CA ALA A 191 9.00 5.61 -12.56
C ALA A 191 9.77 4.27 -12.51
N ILE A 192 9.05 3.14 -12.62
CA ILE A 192 9.65 1.78 -12.59
C ILE A 192 10.58 1.57 -13.78
N ARG A 193 10.23 2.03 -14.99
CA ARG A 193 11.05 1.89 -16.20
C ARG A 193 12.34 2.70 -16.14
N GLU A 194 12.31 3.86 -15.51
CA GLU A 194 13.47 4.76 -15.40
C GLU A 194 14.37 4.41 -14.21
N ALA A 195 13.92 3.53 -13.33
CA ALA A 195 14.68 3.12 -12.15
C ALA A 195 15.97 2.35 -12.55
N ASP A 196 17.06 2.63 -11.84
CA ASP A 196 18.29 1.85 -11.90
C ASP A 196 18.31 0.74 -10.83
N MET A 197 17.45 0.87 -9.79
CA MET A 197 17.20 -0.16 -8.78
C MET A 197 15.70 -0.18 -8.43
N LEU A 198 15.11 -1.38 -8.41
CA LEU A 198 13.74 -1.60 -7.91
C LEU A 198 13.80 -2.42 -6.62
N ILE A 199 13.21 -1.89 -5.57
CA ILE A 199 13.02 -2.63 -4.31
C ILE A 199 11.55 -3.02 -4.21
N VAL A 200 11.27 -4.31 -4.14
CA VAL A 200 9.93 -4.87 -3.95
C VAL A 200 9.81 -5.37 -2.52
N GLY A 201 8.89 -4.82 -1.74
CA GLY A 201 8.81 -5.14 -0.32
C GLY A 201 7.40 -5.29 0.24
N GLY A 202 7.23 -6.20 1.22
CA GLY A 202 5.98 -6.36 1.97
C GLY A 202 4.75 -6.67 1.10
N THR A 203 4.90 -7.40 0.02
CA THR A 203 3.80 -7.74 -0.89
C THR A 203 3.85 -9.20 -1.32
N SER A 204 2.70 -9.82 -1.50
CA SER A 204 2.59 -11.17 -2.04
C SER A 204 2.66 -11.23 -3.58
N LEU A 205 2.58 -10.06 -4.26
CA LEU A 205 2.56 -9.94 -5.74
C LEU A 205 1.48 -10.81 -6.43
N VAL A 206 0.30 -10.91 -5.84
CA VAL A 206 -0.82 -11.71 -6.41
C VAL A 206 -2.03 -10.87 -6.79
N VAL A 207 -2.05 -9.58 -6.48
CA VAL A 207 -3.16 -8.68 -6.80
C VAL A 207 -2.88 -7.96 -8.12
N TYR A 208 -3.56 -8.39 -9.16
CA TYR A 208 -3.48 -7.78 -10.48
C TYR A 208 -4.57 -6.71 -10.66
N PRO A 209 -4.27 -5.65 -11.46
CA PRO A 209 -3.11 -5.45 -12.33
C PRO A 209 -1.85 -4.91 -11.62
N ALA A 210 -1.94 -4.46 -10.35
CA ALA A 210 -0.83 -3.81 -9.64
C ALA A 210 0.45 -4.67 -9.61
N ALA A 211 0.34 -5.97 -9.33
CA ALA A 211 1.49 -6.88 -9.30
C ALA A 211 2.26 -6.95 -10.62
N GLY A 212 1.59 -6.78 -11.75
CA GLY A 212 2.21 -6.81 -13.08
C GLY A 212 3.07 -5.58 -13.39
N LEU A 213 2.97 -4.49 -12.61
CA LEU A 213 3.75 -3.27 -12.88
C LEU A 213 5.26 -3.49 -12.72
N ILE A 214 5.69 -4.41 -11.89
CA ILE A 214 7.11 -4.73 -11.72
C ILE A 214 7.77 -5.28 -13.00
N ASP A 215 6.99 -5.81 -13.94
CA ASP A 215 7.51 -6.34 -15.20
C ASP A 215 7.99 -5.24 -16.15
N TYR A 216 7.60 -4.00 -15.91
CA TYR A 216 8.13 -2.84 -16.63
C TYR A 216 9.52 -2.42 -16.19
N PHE A 217 10.08 -3.00 -15.13
CA PHE A 217 11.44 -2.72 -14.69
C PHE A 217 12.46 -3.28 -15.68
N LEU A 218 13.25 -2.39 -16.27
CA LEU A 218 14.27 -2.73 -17.28
C LEU A 218 15.69 -2.77 -16.70
N GLY A 219 15.87 -2.35 -15.45
CA GLY A 219 17.16 -2.36 -14.76
C GLY A 219 17.61 -3.79 -14.35
N GLN A 220 18.82 -3.87 -13.82
CA GLN A 220 19.41 -5.14 -13.42
C GLN A 220 19.39 -5.36 -11.90
N GLU A 221 19.17 -4.30 -11.11
CA GLU A 221 19.20 -4.38 -9.66
C GLU A 221 17.78 -4.47 -9.10
N LEU A 222 17.28 -5.70 -8.97
CA LEU A 222 16.00 -6.02 -8.35
C LEU A 222 16.25 -6.63 -6.98
N VAL A 223 15.81 -5.94 -5.92
CA VAL A 223 15.89 -6.38 -4.53
C VAL A 223 14.49 -6.72 -4.03
N VAL A 224 14.33 -7.89 -3.44
CA VAL A 224 13.07 -8.32 -2.84
C VAL A 224 13.23 -8.42 -1.34
N VAL A 225 12.32 -7.79 -0.59
CA VAL A 225 12.29 -7.81 0.89
C VAL A 225 10.92 -8.26 1.35
N ASN A 226 10.80 -9.53 1.72
CA ASN A 226 9.52 -10.10 2.14
C ASN A 226 9.74 -11.27 3.12
N ARG A 227 8.87 -11.44 4.11
CA ARG A 227 8.98 -12.55 5.06
C ARG A 227 8.77 -13.90 4.39
N ASP A 228 7.73 -14.00 3.58
CA ASP A 228 7.37 -15.21 2.88
C ASP A 228 7.92 -15.18 1.45
N PRO A 229 8.21 -16.34 0.85
CA PRO A 229 8.55 -16.42 -0.57
C PRO A 229 7.42 -15.85 -1.44
N ILE A 230 7.81 -15.07 -2.44
CA ILE A 230 6.88 -14.52 -3.43
C ILE A 230 7.27 -14.98 -4.84
N PRO A 231 6.34 -14.99 -5.82
CA PRO A 231 6.63 -15.33 -7.19
C PRO A 231 7.51 -14.23 -7.81
N VAL A 232 8.78 -14.23 -7.43
CA VAL A 232 9.79 -13.31 -7.94
C VAL A 232 10.41 -13.94 -9.15
N SER A 233 10.52 -13.19 -10.20
CA SER A 233 11.24 -13.61 -11.38
C SER A 233 12.69 -13.95 -11.04
N SER A 234 13.30 -14.85 -11.81
CA SER A 234 14.73 -15.17 -11.74
C SER A 234 15.66 -13.94 -11.90
N ARG A 235 15.10 -12.76 -12.13
CA ARG A 235 15.81 -11.47 -12.25
C ARG A 235 16.22 -10.85 -10.92
N ALA A 236 15.70 -11.32 -9.77
CA ALA A 236 16.10 -10.77 -8.47
C ALA A 236 17.60 -10.95 -8.23
N SER A 237 18.29 -9.86 -7.87
CA SER A 237 19.71 -9.89 -7.47
C SER A 237 19.85 -10.36 -6.03
N VAL A 238 18.93 -9.92 -5.17
CA VAL A 238 18.86 -10.26 -3.76
C VAL A 238 17.44 -10.53 -3.33
N ILE A 239 17.28 -11.55 -2.53
CA ILE A 239 16.05 -11.90 -1.83
C ILE A 239 16.33 -11.84 -0.33
N VAL A 240 15.66 -10.93 0.37
CA VAL A 240 15.70 -10.79 1.83
C VAL A 240 14.43 -11.41 2.39
N GLN A 241 14.57 -12.52 3.11
CA GLN A 241 13.48 -13.18 3.83
C GLN A 241 13.46 -12.73 5.28
N ALA A 242 13.06 -11.49 5.52
CA ALA A 242 13.04 -10.87 6.83
C ALA A 242 11.90 -9.86 6.97
N ASP A 243 11.68 -9.39 8.20
CA ASP A 243 10.81 -8.25 8.47
C ASP A 243 11.36 -7.00 7.80
N ILE A 244 10.51 -6.32 7.02
CA ILE A 244 10.94 -5.17 6.22
C ILE A 244 11.38 -3.98 7.08
N ALA A 245 10.73 -3.74 8.23
CA ALA A 245 11.10 -2.64 9.10
C ALA A 245 12.52 -2.84 9.68
N ARG A 246 12.90 -4.11 9.95
CA ARG A 246 14.27 -4.46 10.38
C ARG A 246 15.27 -4.41 9.24
N ALA A 247 14.89 -4.84 8.05
CA ALA A 247 15.75 -4.81 6.86
C ALA A 247 16.07 -3.37 6.40
N PHE A 248 15.26 -2.39 6.80
CA PHE A 248 15.47 -0.96 6.50
C PHE A 248 16.07 -0.17 7.70
N ASP A 249 16.63 -0.85 8.67
CA ASP A 249 17.32 -0.23 9.81
C ASP A 249 18.82 -0.05 9.51
N PHE A 250 19.16 0.92 8.62
CA PHE A 250 20.52 1.28 8.22
C PHE A 250 20.71 2.78 8.02
#